data_b8d7c95dd541228fb0db4d16baff16ef
#
_entry.id   b8d7c95dd541228fb0db4d16baff16ef
#
_cell.length_a   1.000
_cell.length_b   1.000
_cell.length_c   1.000
_cell.angle_alpha   90.00
_cell.angle_beta   90.00
_cell.angle_gamma   90.00
#
_symmetry.space_group_name_H-M   'P 1'
#
loop_
_entity.id
_entity.type
_entity.pdbx_description
1 polymer ?
#
loop_
_entity_poly.entity_id
_entity_poly.type
_entity_poly.pdbx_seq_one_letter_code
_entity_poly.pdbx_strand_id
1 'polypeptide(L)'
;MPELFIGGKWTTAAGGQVREIRCPADGTLVATVDEAGTEDASAAIEAARDAFDSGPWPGTPSAERGRLLLRVAELLERDKAAFARAESLDTGKRLVESEYDMDDIANCFRYFGNVTAAGGTDRVVHTGDPGVDSRVVHEPVGVCALITPWNYPLLQTSWKVAPALGAGNTFVLKPSELTPHTAIMLMRLLTEAGLPDGVANLVLGAGPTAGAPLTEDPRVDMVSFTGGLVTGRRIMAAAAPTVKKVALELGGKNPNIVFADADFESAVDYALTAVFLHSGQVCSAGARLLVQDELHDSFVDELVRRAKAIPMGGPFDEHARTGPLISAAHREKVEAYVAAGLAEGAVLRCGGTRPTDPELRDGFYYPPTVLDDCAPGMSVVRDESFGPVLTVERFRDEEEAVALANDTVYGLTGAVWSQDTGRGQRVASRLRAGTVWINDFHPYVPQAEWGGMKQSGFGRELGPAGLAEYQEAKHVWRNLSPSPQGWFG
;
A
#
# COMPACT_ATOMS: atom_id res chain seq x y z
N MET A 1 25.02 -3.44 -13.96
CA MET A 1 25.51 -4.17 -12.74
C MET A 1 24.41 -5.17 -12.40
N PRO A 2 24.73 -6.34 -11.81
CA PRO A 2 23.68 -7.29 -11.40
C PRO A 2 22.78 -6.66 -10.32
N GLU A 3 21.48 -6.83 -10.44
CA GLU A 3 20.48 -6.13 -9.61
C GLU A 3 19.42 -7.05 -9.01
N LEU A 4 19.40 -8.33 -9.37
CA LEU A 4 18.69 -9.34 -8.59
C LEU A 4 19.51 -9.67 -7.35
N PHE A 5 18.87 -9.89 -6.22
CA PHE A 5 19.53 -10.28 -4.97
C PHE A 5 18.98 -11.61 -4.50
N ILE A 6 19.76 -12.68 -4.63
CA ILE A 6 19.33 -14.05 -4.36
C ILE A 6 20.36 -14.75 -3.49
N GLY A 7 19.93 -15.33 -2.37
CA GLY A 7 20.80 -16.08 -1.47
C GLY A 7 21.99 -15.27 -0.93
N GLY A 8 21.81 -13.97 -0.68
CA GLY A 8 22.87 -13.07 -0.21
C GLY A 8 23.79 -12.54 -1.31
N LYS A 9 23.52 -12.81 -2.59
CA LYS A 9 24.39 -12.43 -3.70
C LYS A 9 23.64 -11.61 -4.75
N TRP A 10 24.33 -10.61 -5.29
CA TRP A 10 23.87 -9.86 -6.45
C TRP A 10 24.14 -10.68 -7.72
N THR A 11 23.11 -10.90 -8.54
CA THR A 11 23.16 -11.67 -9.76
C THR A 11 22.39 -11.01 -10.89
N THR A 12 22.71 -11.36 -12.14
CA THR A 12 21.95 -10.94 -13.32
C THR A 12 20.83 -11.94 -13.61
N ALA A 13 19.79 -11.51 -14.33
CA ALA A 13 18.71 -12.38 -14.75
C ALA A 13 19.21 -13.52 -15.63
N ALA A 14 18.76 -14.75 -15.36
CA ALA A 14 19.16 -15.95 -16.10
C ALA A 14 18.86 -15.84 -17.60
N GLY A 15 17.75 -15.19 -17.96
CA GLY A 15 17.37 -14.93 -19.34
C GLY A 15 18.12 -13.79 -20.04
N GLY A 16 18.96 -13.03 -19.31
CA GLY A 16 19.70 -11.86 -19.83
C GLY A 16 18.80 -10.72 -20.31
N GLN A 17 17.53 -10.73 -19.95
CA GLN A 17 16.60 -9.64 -20.27
C GLN A 17 16.82 -8.44 -19.37
N VAL A 18 16.64 -7.23 -19.90
CA VAL A 18 16.77 -5.98 -19.18
C VAL A 18 15.59 -5.06 -19.45
N ARG A 19 15.34 -4.14 -18.54
CA ARG A 19 14.29 -3.12 -18.62
C ARG A 19 14.87 -1.73 -18.42
N GLU A 20 14.49 -0.80 -19.26
CA GLU A 20 14.76 0.61 -19.06
C GLU A 20 13.76 1.22 -18.08
N ILE A 21 14.26 1.88 -17.07
CA ILE A 21 13.47 2.70 -16.12
C ILE A 21 13.61 4.14 -16.54
N ARG A 22 12.48 4.79 -16.80
CA ARG A 22 12.44 6.17 -17.29
C ARG A 22 11.61 7.03 -16.34
N CYS A 23 12.08 8.26 -16.08
CA CYS A 23 11.34 9.23 -15.31
C CYS A 23 10.04 9.60 -16.06
N PRO A 24 8.85 9.44 -15.42
CA PRO A 24 7.59 9.76 -16.08
C PRO A 24 7.36 11.25 -16.31
N ALA A 25 8.19 12.12 -15.73
CA ALA A 25 8.07 13.57 -15.87
C ALA A 25 8.58 14.08 -17.22
N ASP A 26 9.60 13.42 -17.82
CA ASP A 26 10.29 13.89 -19.01
C ASP A 26 10.82 12.77 -19.93
N GLY A 27 10.59 11.51 -19.57
CA GLY A 27 11.04 10.34 -20.31
C GLY A 27 12.54 10.06 -20.22
N THR A 28 13.31 10.80 -19.42
CA THR A 28 14.76 10.58 -19.27
C THR A 28 15.05 9.19 -18.73
N LEU A 29 16.11 8.56 -19.26
CA LEU A 29 16.56 7.25 -18.78
C LEU A 29 17.18 7.40 -17.39
N VAL A 30 16.58 6.73 -16.38
CA VAL A 30 17.07 6.70 -15.02
C VAL A 30 18.08 5.56 -14.85
N ALA A 31 17.73 4.37 -15.30
CA ALA A 31 18.60 3.20 -15.27
C ALA A 31 18.13 2.11 -16.26
N THR A 32 18.98 1.08 -16.40
CA THR A 32 18.62 -0.19 -17.02
C THR A 32 18.83 -1.28 -15.99
N VAL A 33 17.79 -2.04 -15.68
CA VAL A 33 17.77 -3.08 -14.65
C VAL A 33 17.55 -4.48 -15.23
N ASP A 34 17.95 -5.51 -14.52
CA ASP A 34 17.68 -6.90 -14.87
C ASP A 34 16.15 -7.19 -14.87
N GLU A 35 15.67 -7.98 -15.83
CA GLU A 35 14.29 -8.46 -15.91
C GLU A 35 14.24 -9.95 -15.60
N ALA A 36 13.87 -10.32 -14.38
CA ALA A 36 13.79 -11.68 -13.91
C ALA A 36 12.69 -12.50 -14.60
N GLY A 37 12.98 -13.76 -14.84
CA GLY A 37 12.01 -14.74 -15.31
C GLY A 37 11.57 -15.72 -14.22
N THR A 38 10.87 -16.77 -14.65
CA THR A 38 10.41 -17.85 -13.74
C THR A 38 11.55 -18.60 -13.09
N GLU A 39 12.68 -18.77 -13.77
CA GLU A 39 13.89 -19.44 -13.23
C GLU A 39 14.47 -18.64 -12.06
N ASP A 40 14.62 -17.33 -12.21
CA ASP A 40 15.12 -16.44 -11.15
C ASP A 40 14.16 -16.41 -9.95
N ALA A 41 12.85 -16.36 -10.20
CA ALA A 41 11.85 -16.42 -9.15
C ALA A 41 11.93 -17.74 -8.36
N SER A 42 12.09 -18.86 -9.06
CA SER A 42 12.26 -20.19 -8.44
C SER A 42 13.54 -20.27 -7.60
N ALA A 43 14.66 -19.73 -8.09
CA ALA A 43 15.93 -19.68 -7.35
C ALA A 43 15.83 -18.80 -6.08
N ALA A 44 15.11 -17.69 -6.17
CA ALA A 44 14.87 -16.82 -5.02
C ALA A 44 13.99 -17.49 -3.95
N ILE A 45 12.94 -18.23 -4.37
CA ILE A 45 12.11 -19.05 -3.47
C ILE A 45 12.95 -20.13 -2.79
N GLU A 46 13.78 -20.83 -3.54
CA GLU A 46 14.67 -21.87 -2.99
C GLU A 46 15.61 -21.30 -1.93
N ALA A 47 16.27 -20.17 -2.23
CA ALA A 47 17.14 -19.50 -1.28
C ALA A 47 16.41 -19.06 0.00
N ALA A 48 15.18 -18.53 -0.14
CA ALA A 48 14.34 -18.17 0.99
C ALA A 48 13.94 -19.39 1.81
N ARG A 49 13.58 -20.51 1.15
CA ARG A 49 13.19 -21.76 1.81
C ARG A 49 14.35 -22.38 2.59
N ASP A 50 15.52 -22.45 1.98
CA ASP A 50 16.74 -22.96 2.63
C ASP A 50 17.11 -22.12 3.86
N ALA A 51 17.04 -20.79 3.74
CA ALA A 51 17.32 -19.88 4.85
C ALA A 51 16.29 -20.00 5.98
N PHE A 52 15.01 -20.32 5.67
CA PHE A 52 13.98 -20.56 6.67
C PHE A 52 14.15 -21.92 7.36
N ASP A 53 14.30 -22.99 6.59
CA ASP A 53 14.31 -24.36 7.12
C ASP A 53 15.62 -24.71 7.84
N SER A 54 16.74 -24.16 7.40
CA SER A 54 18.08 -24.53 7.86
C SER A 54 18.92 -23.37 8.38
N GLY A 55 18.51 -22.12 8.11
CA GLY A 55 19.24 -20.93 8.54
C GLY A 55 18.91 -20.52 9.98
N PRO A 56 19.71 -19.58 10.53
CA PRO A 56 19.56 -19.15 11.92
C PRO A 56 18.39 -18.20 12.17
N TRP A 57 17.86 -17.53 11.13
CA TRP A 57 16.96 -16.41 11.28
C TRP A 57 15.62 -16.73 12.00
N PRO A 58 14.90 -17.79 11.66
CA PRO A 58 13.64 -18.12 12.35
C PRO A 58 13.82 -18.39 13.85
N GLY A 59 15.00 -18.92 14.23
CA GLY A 59 15.37 -19.16 15.62
C GLY A 59 16.03 -17.98 16.34
N THR A 60 16.27 -16.86 15.64
CA THR A 60 16.88 -15.67 16.23
C THR A 60 15.93 -15.04 17.26
N PRO A 61 16.42 -14.72 18.48
CA PRO A 61 15.57 -14.10 19.51
C PRO A 61 14.89 -12.82 19.00
N SER A 62 13.63 -12.60 19.40
CA SER A 62 12.84 -11.43 18.99
C SER A 62 13.55 -10.10 19.31
N ALA A 63 14.24 -10.03 20.46
CA ALA A 63 15.03 -8.86 20.84
C ALA A 63 16.17 -8.56 19.84
N GLU A 64 16.74 -9.56 19.19
CA GLU A 64 17.79 -9.38 18.19
C GLU A 64 17.20 -8.97 16.85
N ARG A 65 16.12 -9.61 16.43
CA ARG A 65 15.39 -9.20 15.23
C ARG A 65 14.90 -7.75 15.34
N GLY A 66 14.37 -7.38 16.51
CA GLY A 66 13.96 -5.99 16.77
C GLY A 66 15.12 -5.00 16.69
N ARG A 67 16.30 -5.32 17.23
CA ARG A 67 17.50 -4.47 17.11
C ARG A 67 17.93 -4.30 15.64
N LEU A 68 17.86 -5.36 14.83
CA LEU A 68 18.13 -5.26 13.40
C LEU A 68 17.19 -4.27 12.71
N LEU A 69 15.88 -4.35 12.97
CA LEU A 69 14.89 -3.41 12.40
C LEU A 69 15.14 -1.97 12.85
N LEU A 70 15.53 -1.74 14.10
CA LEU A 70 15.91 -0.40 14.60
C LEU A 70 17.17 0.10 13.87
N ARG A 71 18.13 -0.77 13.62
CA ARG A 71 19.31 -0.42 12.82
C ARG A 71 18.94 -0.06 11.37
N VAL A 72 18.00 -0.78 10.76
CA VAL A 72 17.48 -0.45 9.43
C VAL A 72 16.86 0.94 9.42
N ALA A 73 16.06 1.30 10.44
CA ALA A 73 15.47 2.64 10.56
C ALA A 73 16.55 3.75 10.62
N GLU A 74 17.62 3.54 11.41
CA GLU A 74 18.75 4.48 11.49
C GLU A 74 19.45 4.67 10.14
N LEU A 75 19.65 3.57 9.40
CA LEU A 75 20.31 3.60 8.09
C LEU A 75 19.43 4.29 7.04
N LEU A 76 18.11 4.08 7.08
CA LEU A 76 17.15 4.80 6.23
C LEU A 76 17.17 6.31 6.49
N GLU A 77 17.22 6.72 7.76
CA GLU A 77 17.37 8.14 8.12
C GLU A 77 18.70 8.74 7.63
N ARG A 78 19.81 7.99 7.77
CA ARG A 78 21.12 8.39 7.23
C ARG A 78 21.08 8.65 5.72
N ASP A 79 20.41 7.77 4.97
CA ASP A 79 20.40 7.78 3.51
C ASP A 79 19.15 8.41 2.91
N LYS A 80 18.30 9.06 3.73
CA LYS A 80 17.00 9.63 3.37
C LYS A 80 17.02 10.37 2.04
N ALA A 81 17.95 11.29 1.85
CA ALA A 81 18.03 12.13 0.65
C ALA A 81 18.27 11.31 -0.63
N ALA A 82 19.08 10.25 -0.55
CA ALA A 82 19.36 9.38 -1.69
C ALA A 82 18.13 8.54 -2.07
N PHE A 83 17.45 7.98 -1.07
CA PHE A 83 16.21 7.22 -1.27
C PHE A 83 15.08 8.10 -1.81
N ALA A 84 14.84 9.28 -1.23
CA ALA A 84 13.81 10.21 -1.69
C ALA A 84 14.04 10.63 -3.15
N ARG A 85 15.29 10.91 -3.52
CA ARG A 85 15.62 11.24 -4.91
C ARG A 85 15.37 10.08 -5.88
N ALA A 86 15.74 8.85 -5.50
CA ALA A 86 15.50 7.65 -6.32
C ALA A 86 14.00 7.38 -6.49
N GLU A 87 13.22 7.49 -5.41
CA GLU A 87 11.77 7.36 -5.42
C GLU A 87 11.12 8.36 -6.37
N SER A 88 11.55 9.64 -6.30
CA SER A 88 11.03 10.72 -7.17
C SER A 88 11.38 10.51 -8.64
N LEU A 89 12.55 9.99 -8.96
CA LEU A 89 12.95 9.69 -10.33
C LEU A 89 12.12 8.55 -10.93
N ASP A 90 11.87 7.48 -10.15
CA ASP A 90 11.09 6.34 -10.61
C ASP A 90 9.59 6.67 -10.78
N THR A 91 9.03 7.42 -9.85
CA THR A 91 7.59 7.66 -9.78
C THR A 91 7.13 8.95 -10.43
N GLY A 92 8.05 9.93 -10.59
CA GLY A 92 7.72 11.28 -10.99
C GLY A 92 7.07 12.14 -9.91
N LYS A 93 6.86 11.60 -8.69
CA LYS A 93 6.30 12.39 -7.56
C LYS A 93 7.28 13.47 -7.12
N ARG A 94 6.75 14.54 -6.53
CA ARG A 94 7.57 15.64 -6.04
C ARG A 94 8.55 15.16 -4.96
N LEU A 95 9.74 15.73 -4.94
CA LEU A 95 10.78 15.36 -3.96
C LEU A 95 10.28 15.49 -2.52
N VAL A 96 9.53 16.54 -2.21
CA VAL A 96 8.95 16.74 -0.87
C VAL A 96 8.01 15.61 -0.45
N GLU A 97 7.25 15.03 -1.37
CA GLU A 97 6.38 13.87 -1.09
C GLU A 97 7.23 12.63 -0.80
N SER A 98 8.29 12.40 -1.57
CA SER A 98 9.22 11.30 -1.31
C SER A 98 9.98 11.47 0.00
N GLU A 99 10.31 12.69 0.40
CA GLU A 99 10.96 12.96 1.69
C GLU A 99 10.03 12.64 2.88
N TYR A 100 8.73 12.94 2.77
CA TYR A 100 7.72 12.50 3.75
C TYR A 100 7.61 10.98 3.80
N ASP A 101 7.54 10.32 2.64
CA ASP A 101 7.50 8.86 2.57
C ASP A 101 8.68 8.23 3.30
N MET A 102 9.90 8.79 3.17
CA MET A 102 11.09 8.26 3.84
C MET A 102 11.01 8.36 5.37
N ASP A 103 10.42 9.43 5.91
CA ASP A 103 10.18 9.56 7.36
C ASP A 103 9.20 8.48 7.85
N ASP A 104 8.14 8.26 7.11
CA ASP A 104 7.14 7.23 7.43
C ASP A 104 7.72 5.81 7.33
N ILE A 105 8.58 5.56 6.34
CA ILE A 105 9.29 4.28 6.16
C ILE A 105 10.19 4.00 7.36
N ALA A 106 11.02 4.97 7.76
CA ALA A 106 11.88 4.83 8.93
C ALA A 106 11.07 4.60 10.21
N ASN A 107 9.95 5.31 10.37
CA ASN A 107 9.03 5.14 11.50
C ASN A 107 8.34 3.76 11.50
N CYS A 108 8.02 3.20 10.34
CA CYS A 108 7.47 1.85 10.21
C CYS A 108 8.49 0.79 10.72
N PHE A 109 9.73 0.84 10.26
CA PHE A 109 10.78 -0.06 10.75
C PHE A 109 11.05 0.13 12.24
N ARG A 110 11.02 1.36 12.75
CA ARG A 110 11.18 1.66 14.18
C ARG A 110 10.04 1.09 15.01
N TYR A 111 8.80 1.24 14.55
CA TYR A 111 7.63 0.69 15.23
C TYR A 111 7.72 -0.84 15.35
N PHE A 112 7.89 -1.54 14.23
CA PHE A 112 8.00 -3.00 14.24
C PHE A 112 9.26 -3.48 14.97
N GLY A 113 10.36 -2.73 14.91
CA GLY A 113 11.56 -3.00 15.69
C GLY A 113 11.29 -2.99 17.19
N ASN A 114 10.60 -1.98 17.69
CA ASN A 114 10.24 -1.84 19.10
C ASN A 114 9.24 -2.93 19.53
N VAL A 115 8.19 -3.17 18.76
CA VAL A 115 7.18 -4.20 19.07
C VAL A 115 7.81 -5.59 19.10
N THR A 116 8.67 -5.89 18.13
CA THR A 116 9.40 -7.16 18.05
C THR A 116 10.36 -7.31 19.24
N ALA A 117 11.14 -6.26 19.55
CA ALA A 117 12.11 -6.30 20.66
C ALA A 117 11.45 -6.46 22.04
N ALA A 118 10.26 -5.88 22.22
CA ALA A 118 9.51 -6.00 23.47
C ALA A 118 9.09 -7.47 23.76
N GLY A 119 9.09 -8.31 22.75
CA GLY A 119 8.67 -9.72 22.85
C GLY A 119 7.15 -9.82 23.07
N GLY A 120 6.46 -10.47 22.20
CA GLY A 120 5.31 -10.78 22.60
C GLY A 120 3.94 -10.74 22.43
N THR A 121 3.51 -11.47 21.45
CA THR A 121 2.12 -11.93 21.33
C THR A 121 1.88 -13.23 22.12
N ASP A 122 2.91 -13.88 22.62
CA ASP A 122 2.80 -15.10 23.44
C ASP A 122 2.05 -14.85 24.75
N ARG A 123 1.16 -15.76 25.11
CA ARG A 123 0.36 -15.62 26.32
C ARG A 123 0.15 -16.94 27.03
N VAL A 124 0.12 -16.86 28.37
CA VAL A 124 -0.32 -17.97 29.21
C VAL A 124 -1.86 -18.03 29.20
N VAL A 125 -2.41 -19.23 29.04
CA VAL A 125 -3.85 -19.48 29.11
C VAL A 125 -4.16 -20.10 30.45
N HIS A 126 -4.88 -19.38 31.30
CA HIS A 126 -5.31 -19.89 32.60
C HIS A 126 -6.48 -20.87 32.44
N THR A 127 -6.23 -22.15 32.66
CA THR A 127 -7.23 -23.23 32.51
C THR A 127 -8.03 -23.47 33.77
N GLY A 128 -7.59 -22.94 34.90
CA GLY A 128 -8.14 -23.28 36.24
C GLY A 128 -7.63 -24.60 36.79
N ASP A 129 -6.89 -25.40 36.03
CA ASP A 129 -6.28 -26.65 36.45
C ASP A 129 -4.78 -26.44 36.76
N PRO A 130 -4.33 -26.58 38.03
CA PRO A 130 -2.92 -26.41 38.37
C PRO A 130 -2.02 -27.54 37.83
N GLY A 131 -2.60 -28.64 37.35
CA GLY A 131 -1.88 -29.72 36.67
C GLY A 131 -1.54 -29.44 35.19
N VAL A 132 -1.86 -28.23 34.69
CA VAL A 132 -1.72 -27.88 33.29
C VAL A 132 -0.91 -26.58 33.10
N ASP A 133 0.10 -26.64 32.25
CA ASP A 133 0.71 -25.46 31.65
C ASP A 133 0.17 -25.30 30.21
N SER A 134 -0.52 -24.19 29.95
CA SER A 134 -1.15 -23.92 28.66
C SER A 134 -0.70 -22.57 28.14
N ARG A 135 -0.17 -22.56 26.91
CA ARG A 135 0.39 -21.35 26.28
C ARG A 135 -0.03 -21.24 24.83
N VAL A 136 -0.26 -20.02 24.38
CA VAL A 136 -0.29 -19.69 22.95
C VAL A 136 1.02 -19.01 22.61
N VAL A 137 1.77 -19.61 21.70
CA VAL A 137 3.03 -19.08 21.16
C VAL A 137 2.82 -18.69 19.71
N HIS A 138 3.60 -17.71 19.22
CA HIS A 138 3.53 -17.25 17.83
C HIS A 138 4.83 -17.59 17.11
N GLU A 139 4.68 -18.29 15.99
CA GLU A 139 5.78 -18.72 15.14
C GLU A 139 5.71 -17.98 13.80
N PRO A 140 6.84 -17.78 13.07
CA PRO A 140 6.80 -17.22 11.72
C PRO A 140 5.99 -18.12 10.78
N VAL A 141 5.28 -17.52 9.82
CA VAL A 141 4.51 -18.25 8.80
C VAL A 141 5.43 -19.11 7.92
N GLY A 142 6.62 -18.58 7.55
CA GLY A 142 7.55 -19.28 6.67
C GLY A 142 8.20 -18.38 5.61
N VAL A 143 8.07 -18.77 4.35
CA VAL A 143 8.54 -18.00 3.19
C VAL A 143 7.42 -17.10 2.70
N CYS A 144 7.66 -15.78 2.65
CA CYS A 144 6.70 -14.78 2.23
C CYS A 144 7.04 -14.22 0.84
N ALA A 145 6.09 -14.24 -0.09
CA ALA A 145 6.15 -13.46 -1.31
C ALA A 145 5.59 -12.06 -1.05
N LEU A 146 6.42 -11.03 -1.13
CA LEU A 146 6.06 -9.64 -0.90
C LEU A 146 6.03 -8.91 -2.25
N ILE A 147 4.83 -8.52 -2.71
CA ILE A 147 4.62 -7.93 -4.03
C ILE A 147 4.06 -6.52 -3.84
N THR A 148 4.81 -5.51 -4.30
CA THR A 148 4.54 -4.10 -3.99
C THR A 148 4.25 -3.26 -5.24
N PRO A 149 3.44 -2.19 -5.10
CA PRO A 149 2.98 -1.35 -6.20
C PRO A 149 4.03 -0.29 -6.59
N TRP A 150 3.69 0.51 -7.60
CA TRP A 150 4.56 1.56 -8.13
C TRP A 150 4.31 2.96 -7.55
N ASN A 151 3.18 3.20 -6.88
CA ASN A 151 2.81 4.55 -6.44
C ASN A 151 3.52 5.00 -5.14
N TYR A 152 3.71 4.08 -4.22
CA TYR A 152 4.49 4.25 -2.99
C TYR A 152 5.46 3.08 -2.82
N PRO A 153 6.48 2.98 -3.69
CA PRO A 153 7.30 1.77 -3.83
C PRO A 153 7.92 1.31 -2.52
N LEU A 154 8.71 2.15 -1.87
CA LEU A 154 9.40 1.78 -0.65
C LEU A 154 8.49 1.81 0.58
N LEU A 155 7.51 2.72 0.62
CA LEU A 155 6.56 2.79 1.71
C LEU A 155 5.77 1.48 1.84
N GLN A 156 5.18 1.02 0.74
CA GLN A 156 4.43 -0.25 0.71
C GLN A 156 5.35 -1.47 0.91
N THR A 157 6.61 -1.37 0.52
CA THR A 157 7.62 -2.38 0.82
C THR A 157 7.91 -2.44 2.31
N SER A 158 8.04 -1.30 3.00
CA SER A 158 8.31 -1.25 4.44
C SER A 158 7.21 -1.87 5.28
N TRP A 159 5.93 -1.66 4.89
CA TRP A 159 4.76 -2.24 5.57
C TRP A 159 4.73 -3.77 5.54
N LYS A 160 5.43 -4.38 4.58
CA LYS A 160 5.54 -5.83 4.41
C LYS A 160 6.84 -6.40 4.96
N VAL A 161 7.97 -5.78 4.62
CA VAL A 161 9.31 -6.27 5.00
C VAL A 161 9.54 -6.17 6.51
N ALA A 162 9.15 -5.04 7.13
CA ALA A 162 9.40 -4.83 8.56
C ALA A 162 8.67 -5.87 9.45
N PRO A 163 7.35 -6.11 9.30
CA PRO A 163 6.68 -7.14 10.10
C PRO A 163 7.10 -8.57 9.70
N ALA A 164 7.38 -8.85 8.42
CA ALA A 164 7.87 -10.16 7.99
C ALA A 164 9.19 -10.53 8.69
N LEU A 165 10.16 -9.61 8.69
CA LEU A 165 11.42 -9.79 9.41
C LEU A 165 11.22 -9.84 10.93
N GLY A 166 10.39 -8.96 11.48
CA GLY A 166 10.05 -8.93 12.90
C GLY A 166 9.49 -10.26 13.40
N ALA A 167 8.60 -10.88 12.64
CA ALA A 167 8.05 -12.19 12.94
C ALA A 167 9.06 -13.34 12.78
N GLY A 168 10.15 -13.16 12.03
CA GLY A 168 11.19 -14.19 11.79
C GLY A 168 11.03 -14.95 10.47
N ASN A 169 10.24 -14.42 9.54
CA ASN A 169 10.10 -14.99 8.20
C ASN A 169 11.28 -14.69 7.30
N THR A 170 11.41 -15.47 6.23
CA THR A 170 12.20 -15.14 5.04
C THR A 170 11.29 -14.66 3.94
N PHE A 171 11.82 -13.94 2.95
CA PHE A 171 10.96 -13.41 1.91
C PHE A 171 11.64 -13.32 0.53
N VAL A 172 10.78 -13.27 -0.50
CA VAL A 172 11.11 -12.82 -1.84
C VAL A 172 10.32 -11.55 -2.11
N LEU A 173 11.01 -10.43 -2.28
CA LEU A 173 10.43 -9.14 -2.65
C LEU A 173 10.38 -9.00 -4.17
N LYS A 174 9.20 -8.65 -4.68
CA LYS A 174 9.00 -8.24 -6.07
C LYS A 174 8.35 -6.85 -6.09
N PRO A 175 9.11 -5.77 -6.26
CA PRO A 175 8.56 -4.45 -6.49
C PRO A 175 7.90 -4.36 -7.87
N SER A 176 7.15 -3.28 -8.11
CA SER A 176 6.69 -2.98 -9.48
C SER A 176 7.89 -2.88 -10.43
N GLU A 177 7.71 -3.39 -11.62
CA GLU A 177 8.69 -3.28 -12.71
C GLU A 177 8.96 -1.84 -13.16
N LEU A 178 8.12 -0.89 -12.76
CA LEU A 178 8.27 0.53 -13.11
C LEU A 178 9.14 1.31 -12.10
N THR A 179 9.24 0.82 -10.85
CA THR A 179 9.84 1.58 -9.74
C THR A 179 10.72 0.70 -8.84
N PRO A 180 11.82 0.13 -9.37
CA PRO A 180 12.62 -0.88 -8.66
C PRO A 180 13.72 -0.31 -7.78
N HIS A 181 14.18 0.96 -7.97
CA HIS A 181 15.44 1.44 -7.41
C HIS A 181 15.47 1.43 -5.90
N THR A 182 14.42 1.89 -5.24
CA THR A 182 14.40 1.94 -3.77
C THR A 182 14.37 0.54 -3.14
N ALA A 183 13.80 -0.47 -3.83
CA ALA A 183 13.88 -1.87 -3.41
C ALA A 183 15.32 -2.42 -3.53
N ILE A 184 16.04 -2.09 -4.61
CA ILE A 184 17.45 -2.45 -4.79
C ILE A 184 18.30 -1.82 -3.67
N MET A 185 18.07 -0.54 -3.37
CA MET A 185 18.76 0.17 -2.30
C MET A 185 18.45 -0.45 -0.93
N LEU A 186 17.20 -0.85 -0.68
CA LEU A 186 16.82 -1.52 0.55
C LEU A 186 17.59 -2.85 0.76
N MET A 187 17.78 -3.66 -0.28
CA MET A 187 18.55 -4.91 -0.13
C MET A 187 19.99 -4.64 0.30
N ARG A 188 20.63 -3.60 -0.25
CA ARG A 188 21.98 -3.17 0.17
C ARG A 188 21.99 -2.74 1.64
N LEU A 189 20.98 -1.99 2.04
CA LEU A 189 20.85 -1.51 3.41
C LEU A 189 20.57 -2.64 4.40
N LEU A 190 19.74 -3.64 4.06
CA LEU A 190 19.50 -4.84 4.88
C LEU A 190 20.78 -5.65 5.06
N THR A 191 21.58 -5.78 4.01
CA THR A 191 22.92 -6.43 4.09
C THR A 191 23.85 -5.64 5.01
N GLU A 192 23.92 -4.31 4.91
CA GLU A 192 24.70 -3.44 5.82
C GLU A 192 24.22 -3.55 7.28
N ALA A 193 22.92 -3.73 7.49
CA ALA A 193 22.34 -3.92 8.83
C ALA A 193 22.71 -5.28 9.45
N GLY A 194 23.25 -6.23 8.66
CA GLY A 194 23.69 -7.54 9.12
C GLY A 194 22.63 -8.64 8.99
N LEU A 195 21.63 -8.47 8.09
CA LEU A 195 20.67 -9.53 7.81
C LEU A 195 21.38 -10.76 7.22
N PRO A 196 21.13 -11.99 7.72
CA PRO A 196 21.78 -13.19 7.17
C PRO A 196 21.42 -13.48 5.71
N ASP A 197 22.33 -14.11 4.98
CA ASP A 197 22.13 -14.49 3.58
C ASP A 197 20.89 -15.36 3.38
N GLY A 198 20.14 -15.13 2.29
CA GLY A 198 18.96 -15.87 1.93
C GLY A 198 17.66 -15.46 2.67
N VAL A 199 17.74 -14.70 3.78
CA VAL A 199 16.58 -14.22 4.51
C VAL A 199 15.77 -13.24 3.66
N ALA A 200 16.44 -12.32 2.96
CA ALA A 200 15.85 -11.40 2.00
C ALA A 200 16.32 -11.74 0.59
N ASN A 201 15.37 -11.81 -0.34
CA ASN A 201 15.66 -12.00 -1.76
C ASN A 201 14.86 -10.98 -2.57
N LEU A 202 15.42 -10.54 -3.71
CA LEU A 202 14.81 -9.55 -4.61
C LEU A 202 14.81 -10.07 -6.04
N VAL A 203 13.64 -10.08 -6.65
CA VAL A 203 13.46 -10.32 -8.09
C VAL A 203 12.77 -9.11 -8.73
N LEU A 204 13.36 -8.61 -9.81
CA LEU A 204 12.82 -7.50 -10.60
C LEU A 204 12.17 -8.07 -11.85
N GLY A 205 10.97 -7.63 -12.20
CA GLY A 205 10.33 -8.14 -13.41
C GLY A 205 8.81 -7.96 -13.42
N ALA A 206 8.24 -8.26 -14.59
CA ALA A 206 6.81 -8.13 -14.81
C ALA A 206 5.98 -9.13 -13.99
N GLY A 207 4.74 -8.76 -13.70
CA GLY A 207 3.81 -9.60 -12.94
C GLY A 207 3.69 -11.03 -13.46
N PRO A 208 3.43 -11.25 -14.77
CA PRO A 208 3.25 -12.61 -15.31
C PRO A 208 4.50 -13.49 -15.25
N THR A 209 5.71 -12.93 -15.34
CA THR A 209 6.96 -13.70 -15.47
C THR A 209 7.69 -13.88 -14.14
N ALA A 210 7.71 -12.86 -13.29
CA ALA A 210 8.38 -12.91 -11.99
C ALA A 210 7.38 -12.98 -10.81
N GLY A 211 6.18 -12.41 -10.94
CA GLY A 211 5.18 -12.36 -9.87
C GLY A 211 4.32 -13.61 -9.77
N ALA A 212 3.77 -14.12 -10.88
CA ALA A 212 2.89 -15.30 -10.88
C ALA A 212 3.59 -16.53 -10.26
N PRO A 213 4.86 -16.86 -10.59
CA PRO A 213 5.57 -17.95 -9.93
C PRO A 213 5.62 -17.84 -8.42
N LEU A 214 5.79 -16.62 -7.86
CA LEU A 214 5.80 -16.41 -6.40
C LEU A 214 4.45 -16.75 -5.75
N THR A 215 3.35 -16.58 -6.48
CA THR A 215 2.01 -16.83 -5.95
C THR A 215 1.57 -18.29 -6.07
N GLU A 216 2.10 -19.00 -7.06
CA GLU A 216 1.73 -20.37 -7.40
C GLU A 216 2.60 -21.43 -6.72
N ASP A 217 3.88 -21.12 -6.43
CA ASP A 217 4.85 -22.07 -5.91
C ASP A 217 4.47 -22.59 -4.52
N PRO A 218 4.39 -23.92 -4.31
CA PRO A 218 4.01 -24.50 -3.02
C PRO A 218 5.05 -24.29 -1.89
N ARG A 219 6.28 -23.89 -2.20
CA ARG A 219 7.33 -23.54 -1.22
C ARG A 219 7.12 -22.18 -0.57
N VAL A 220 6.20 -21.37 -1.10
CA VAL A 220 5.78 -20.08 -0.54
C VAL A 220 4.59 -20.32 0.40
N ASP A 221 4.71 -19.89 1.65
CA ASP A 221 3.70 -20.07 2.69
C ASP A 221 2.69 -18.91 2.74
N MET A 222 3.12 -17.71 2.36
CA MET A 222 2.29 -16.50 2.39
C MET A 222 2.55 -15.61 1.17
N VAL A 223 1.48 -14.99 0.67
CA VAL A 223 1.57 -13.89 -0.31
C VAL A 223 0.99 -12.62 0.32
N SER A 224 1.80 -11.56 0.39
CA SER A 224 1.34 -10.20 0.72
C SER A 224 1.46 -9.33 -0.53
N PHE A 225 0.32 -8.81 -0.98
CA PHE A 225 0.20 -8.06 -2.24
C PHE A 225 -0.51 -6.72 -2.02
N THR A 226 0.06 -5.65 -2.56
CA THR A 226 -0.63 -4.36 -2.74
C THR A 226 -0.71 -4.03 -4.21
N GLY A 227 -1.91 -3.71 -4.71
CA GLY A 227 -2.13 -3.36 -6.11
C GLY A 227 -3.60 -3.39 -6.55
N GLY A 228 -3.84 -3.62 -7.83
CA GLY A 228 -5.18 -3.56 -8.41
C GLY A 228 -6.06 -4.79 -8.08
N LEU A 229 -7.37 -4.55 -7.94
CA LEU A 229 -8.39 -5.55 -7.59
C LEU A 229 -8.35 -6.81 -8.49
N VAL A 230 -8.16 -6.63 -9.80
CA VAL A 230 -8.13 -7.77 -10.75
C VAL A 230 -6.96 -8.70 -10.45
N THR A 231 -5.80 -8.14 -10.13
CA THR A 231 -4.62 -8.93 -9.78
C THR A 231 -4.80 -9.60 -8.42
N GLY A 232 -5.36 -8.89 -7.43
CA GLY A 232 -5.66 -9.47 -6.11
C GLY A 232 -6.56 -10.70 -6.20
N ARG A 233 -7.61 -10.66 -7.04
CA ARG A 233 -8.48 -11.82 -7.29
C ARG A 233 -7.72 -13.00 -7.92
N ARG A 234 -6.79 -12.73 -8.86
CA ARG A 234 -5.94 -13.78 -9.47
C ARG A 234 -5.02 -14.42 -8.44
N ILE A 235 -4.42 -13.61 -7.55
CA ILE A 235 -3.55 -14.10 -6.48
C ILE A 235 -4.33 -15.00 -5.52
N MET A 236 -5.54 -14.61 -5.10
CA MET A 236 -6.40 -15.48 -4.27
C MET A 236 -6.68 -16.82 -4.94
N ALA A 237 -6.98 -16.80 -6.24
CA ALA A 237 -7.22 -18.03 -7.00
C ALA A 237 -5.96 -18.91 -7.10
N ALA A 238 -4.79 -18.30 -7.32
CA ALA A 238 -3.51 -19.00 -7.39
C ALA A 238 -3.06 -19.58 -6.04
N ALA A 239 -3.39 -18.94 -4.93
CA ALA A 239 -3.07 -19.40 -3.58
C ALA A 239 -3.95 -20.56 -3.10
N ALA A 240 -5.16 -20.69 -3.62
CA ALA A 240 -6.16 -21.65 -3.14
C ALA A 240 -5.70 -23.13 -3.17
N PRO A 241 -4.99 -23.64 -4.21
CA PRO A 241 -4.56 -25.03 -4.28
C PRO A 241 -3.65 -25.48 -3.12
N THR A 242 -2.88 -24.57 -2.55
CA THR A 242 -1.95 -24.86 -1.43
C THR A 242 -2.46 -24.32 -0.09
N VAL A 243 -3.63 -23.65 -0.09
CA VAL A 243 -4.22 -23.01 1.11
C VAL A 243 -3.24 -22.03 1.79
N LYS A 244 -2.32 -21.44 1.01
CA LYS A 244 -1.35 -20.51 1.57
C LYS A 244 -2.02 -19.24 2.07
N LYS A 245 -1.42 -18.62 3.08
CA LYS A 245 -1.90 -17.36 3.65
C LYS A 245 -1.82 -16.24 2.62
N VAL A 246 -2.82 -15.36 2.60
CA VAL A 246 -2.88 -14.22 1.66
C VAL A 246 -3.28 -12.98 2.42
N ALA A 247 -2.52 -11.90 2.27
CA ALA A 247 -2.88 -10.55 2.67
C ALA A 247 -2.94 -9.66 1.42
N LEU A 248 -4.05 -8.95 1.24
CA LEU A 248 -4.31 -8.13 0.05
C LEU A 248 -4.66 -6.70 0.48
N GLU A 249 -3.91 -5.73 -0.03
CA GLU A 249 -4.20 -4.32 0.01
C GLU A 249 -4.52 -3.85 -1.41
N LEU A 250 -5.78 -3.49 -1.64
CA LEU A 250 -6.31 -3.21 -2.98
C LEU A 250 -6.83 -1.78 -3.07
N GLY A 251 -7.37 -1.44 -4.23
CA GLY A 251 -7.86 -0.10 -4.51
C GLY A 251 -9.09 0.33 -3.71
N GLY A 252 -9.45 1.59 -3.86
CA GLY A 252 -10.60 2.21 -3.24
C GLY A 252 -11.31 3.20 -4.16
N LYS A 253 -12.59 3.43 -3.90
CA LYS A 253 -13.36 4.57 -4.39
C LYS A 253 -13.93 5.27 -3.17
N ASN A 254 -13.04 5.98 -2.48
CA ASN A 254 -13.24 6.41 -1.11
C ASN A 254 -14.15 7.64 -1.03
N PRO A 255 -15.24 7.60 -0.25
CA PRO A 255 -16.12 8.74 -0.06
C PRO A 255 -15.47 9.79 0.84
N ASN A 256 -15.58 11.05 0.44
CA ASN A 256 -15.29 12.22 1.24
C ASN A 256 -16.58 13.02 1.39
N ILE A 257 -17.22 12.96 2.57
CA ILE A 257 -18.57 13.48 2.84
C ILE A 257 -18.44 14.84 3.48
N VAL A 258 -19.09 15.86 2.90
CA VAL A 258 -19.05 17.24 3.40
C VAL A 258 -20.47 17.71 3.70
N PHE A 259 -20.80 17.87 5.00
CA PHE A 259 -22.06 18.44 5.47
C PHE A 259 -22.04 19.97 5.40
N ALA A 260 -23.22 20.59 5.33
CA ALA A 260 -23.37 22.05 5.20
C ALA A 260 -22.76 22.84 6.38
N ASP A 261 -22.63 22.23 7.55
CA ASP A 261 -22.03 22.83 8.74
C ASP A 261 -20.50 22.60 8.83
N ALA A 262 -19.87 21.99 7.85
CA ALA A 262 -18.41 21.80 7.85
C ALA A 262 -17.66 23.14 7.86
N ASP A 263 -16.44 23.14 8.41
CA ASP A 263 -15.53 24.27 8.21
C ASP A 263 -15.17 24.36 6.72
N PHE A 264 -15.71 25.38 6.07
CA PHE A 264 -15.69 25.51 4.60
C PHE A 264 -14.26 25.52 4.04
N GLU A 265 -13.39 26.35 4.61
CA GLU A 265 -12.02 26.52 4.11
C GLU A 265 -11.20 25.25 4.28
N SER A 266 -11.27 24.62 5.44
CA SER A 266 -10.59 23.36 5.71
C SER A 266 -11.14 22.24 4.83
N ALA A 267 -12.45 22.10 4.69
CA ALA A 267 -13.06 21.03 3.89
C ALA A 267 -12.69 21.14 2.41
N VAL A 268 -12.63 22.36 1.84
CA VAL A 268 -12.19 22.58 0.46
C VAL A 268 -10.70 22.23 0.30
N ASP A 269 -9.84 22.69 1.21
CA ASP A 269 -8.38 22.45 1.16
C ASP A 269 -8.07 20.97 1.23
N TYR A 270 -8.68 20.27 2.19
CA TYR A 270 -8.51 18.83 2.32
C TYR A 270 -9.15 18.01 1.18
N ALA A 271 -10.26 18.47 0.58
CA ALA A 271 -10.81 17.81 -0.59
C ALA A 271 -9.86 17.85 -1.79
N LEU A 272 -9.11 18.95 -1.96
CA LEU A 272 -8.06 19.05 -2.97
C LEU A 272 -6.89 18.11 -2.66
N THR A 273 -6.41 18.14 -1.42
CA THR A 273 -5.31 17.27 -0.97
C THR A 273 -5.70 15.79 -1.08
N ALA A 274 -6.92 15.43 -0.69
CA ALA A 274 -7.43 14.07 -0.71
C ALA A 274 -7.38 13.40 -2.10
N VAL A 275 -7.42 14.19 -3.18
CA VAL A 275 -7.49 13.63 -4.53
C VAL A 275 -6.33 14.05 -5.44
N PHE A 276 -5.68 15.22 -5.23
CA PHE A 276 -4.67 15.70 -6.18
C PHE A 276 -3.24 15.51 -5.71
N LEU A 277 -3.02 15.11 -4.43
CA LEU A 277 -1.74 14.63 -3.95
C LEU A 277 -1.26 13.47 -4.84
N HIS A 278 0.02 13.47 -5.19
CA HIS A 278 0.64 12.46 -6.06
C HIS A 278 -0.20 12.16 -7.33
N SER A 279 -0.83 13.21 -7.92
CA SER A 279 -1.70 13.10 -9.10
C SER A 279 -2.85 12.10 -8.95
N GLY A 280 -3.37 11.92 -7.74
CA GLY A 280 -4.47 10.98 -7.45
C GLY A 280 -4.07 9.51 -7.48
N GLN A 281 -2.79 9.21 -7.57
CA GLN A 281 -2.26 7.83 -7.61
C GLN A 281 -2.12 7.25 -6.19
N VAL A 282 -3.18 7.37 -5.40
CA VAL A 282 -3.24 7.00 -3.98
C VAL A 282 -4.43 6.08 -3.76
N CYS A 283 -4.20 4.91 -3.16
CA CYS A 283 -5.28 3.95 -2.88
C CYS A 283 -6.36 4.52 -1.94
N SER A 284 -5.97 5.41 -1.03
CA SER A 284 -6.87 6.12 -0.13
C SER A 284 -7.44 7.42 -0.71
N ALA A 285 -7.18 7.78 -1.97
CA ALA A 285 -7.65 9.04 -2.54
C ALA A 285 -9.17 9.24 -2.33
N GLY A 286 -9.56 10.42 -1.82
CA GLY A 286 -10.95 10.84 -1.64
C GLY A 286 -11.58 11.26 -2.97
N ALA A 287 -11.46 10.39 -3.97
CA ALA A 287 -11.84 10.67 -5.36
C ALA A 287 -13.35 10.69 -5.60
N ARG A 288 -14.14 10.42 -4.57
CA ARG A 288 -15.60 10.48 -4.57
C ARG A 288 -16.08 11.46 -3.50
N LEU A 289 -16.38 12.69 -3.91
CA LEU A 289 -16.82 13.77 -3.04
C LEU A 289 -18.36 13.80 -2.98
N LEU A 290 -18.92 13.70 -1.78
CA LEU A 290 -20.33 13.84 -1.52
C LEU A 290 -20.55 15.16 -0.78
N VAL A 291 -21.30 16.09 -1.36
CA VAL A 291 -21.54 17.41 -0.79
C VAL A 291 -23.05 17.60 -0.51
N GLN A 292 -23.39 18.09 0.69
CA GLN A 292 -24.76 18.37 1.04
C GLN A 292 -25.34 19.48 0.13
N ASP A 293 -26.58 19.31 -0.34
CA ASP A 293 -27.21 20.17 -1.35
C ASP A 293 -27.09 21.68 -1.06
N GLU A 294 -27.25 22.08 0.20
CA GLU A 294 -27.21 23.48 0.61
C GLU A 294 -25.82 24.13 0.43
N LEU A 295 -24.77 23.33 0.49
CA LEU A 295 -23.38 23.78 0.38
C LEU A 295 -22.82 23.60 -1.04
N HIS A 296 -23.39 22.70 -1.81
CA HIS A 296 -22.81 22.14 -3.03
C HIS A 296 -22.26 23.20 -4.00
N ASP A 297 -23.09 24.13 -4.45
CA ASP A 297 -22.70 25.05 -5.54
C ASP A 297 -21.51 25.92 -5.13
N SER A 298 -21.55 26.51 -3.93
CA SER A 298 -20.46 27.35 -3.43
C SER A 298 -19.18 26.56 -3.16
N PHE A 299 -19.32 25.34 -2.67
CA PHE A 299 -18.19 24.46 -2.39
C PHE A 299 -17.50 24.02 -3.67
N VAL A 300 -18.25 23.55 -4.66
CA VAL A 300 -17.72 23.09 -5.93
C VAL A 300 -17.10 24.23 -6.72
N ASP A 301 -17.69 25.43 -6.74
CA ASP A 301 -17.12 26.59 -7.40
C ASP A 301 -15.75 26.96 -6.82
N GLU A 302 -15.61 27.01 -5.50
CA GLU A 302 -14.34 27.32 -4.84
C GLU A 302 -13.31 26.19 -5.05
N LEU A 303 -13.72 24.93 -4.92
CA LEU A 303 -12.86 23.77 -5.18
C LEU A 303 -12.33 23.80 -6.62
N VAL A 304 -13.18 24.05 -7.61
CA VAL A 304 -12.78 24.15 -9.03
C VAL A 304 -11.83 25.32 -9.27
N ARG A 305 -12.08 26.47 -8.63
CA ARG A 305 -11.19 27.65 -8.72
C ARG A 305 -9.79 27.29 -8.23
N ARG A 306 -9.67 26.60 -7.08
CA ARG A 306 -8.37 26.17 -6.53
C ARG A 306 -7.74 25.04 -7.34
N ALA A 307 -8.51 24.06 -7.78
CA ALA A 307 -8.03 22.95 -8.61
C ALA A 307 -7.36 23.43 -9.91
N LYS A 308 -7.96 24.42 -10.58
CA LYS A 308 -7.40 25.05 -11.79
C LYS A 308 -6.06 25.76 -11.55
N ALA A 309 -5.81 26.17 -10.31
CA ALA A 309 -4.61 26.90 -9.93
C ALA A 309 -3.45 25.98 -9.46
N ILE A 310 -3.65 24.67 -9.41
CA ILE A 310 -2.62 23.71 -9.00
C ILE A 310 -1.56 23.60 -10.11
N PRO A 311 -0.32 24.05 -9.89
CA PRO A 311 0.73 23.95 -10.89
C PRO A 311 1.27 22.53 -11.00
N MET A 312 1.44 22.06 -12.23
CA MET A 312 2.04 20.76 -12.54
C MET A 312 3.53 20.95 -12.89
N GLY A 313 4.37 20.01 -12.51
CA GLY A 313 5.78 20.04 -12.86
C GLY A 313 6.52 18.76 -12.52
N GLY A 314 7.80 18.70 -12.85
CA GLY A 314 8.66 17.56 -12.56
C GLY A 314 8.99 17.40 -11.08
N PRO A 315 9.64 16.29 -10.71
CA PRO A 315 9.87 15.93 -9.30
C PRO A 315 10.74 16.94 -8.54
N PHE A 316 11.59 17.68 -9.25
CA PHE A 316 12.52 18.66 -8.65
C PHE A 316 12.13 20.11 -8.91
N ASP A 317 10.94 20.35 -9.44
CA ASP A 317 10.38 21.69 -9.58
C ASP A 317 9.75 22.13 -8.25
N GLU A 318 10.35 23.13 -7.60
CA GLU A 318 9.89 23.66 -6.30
C GLU A 318 8.52 24.36 -6.41
N HIS A 319 8.11 24.79 -7.59
CA HIS A 319 6.82 25.43 -7.84
C HIS A 319 5.69 24.43 -8.09
N ALA A 320 6.02 23.20 -8.52
CA ALA A 320 5.04 22.18 -8.75
C ALA A 320 4.28 21.81 -7.46
N ARG A 321 2.99 21.53 -7.62
CA ARG A 321 2.12 21.02 -6.54
C ARG A 321 1.54 19.64 -6.87
N THR A 322 1.69 19.20 -8.12
CA THR A 322 1.38 17.82 -8.55
C THR A 322 2.31 17.40 -9.68
N GLY A 323 2.61 16.11 -9.78
CA GLY A 323 3.52 15.51 -10.76
C GLY A 323 2.79 14.85 -11.94
N PRO A 324 3.51 14.04 -12.73
CA PRO A 324 2.93 13.25 -13.81
C PRO A 324 2.21 12.00 -13.29
N LEU A 325 1.46 11.34 -14.16
CA LEU A 325 1.06 9.94 -14.03
C LEU A 325 2.25 9.02 -14.32
N ILE A 326 2.23 7.80 -13.82
CA ILE A 326 3.36 6.86 -13.88
C ILE A 326 3.75 6.45 -15.32
N SER A 327 2.80 6.43 -16.27
CA SER A 327 3.05 5.94 -17.61
C SER A 327 2.03 6.47 -18.62
N ALA A 328 2.38 6.36 -19.94
CA ALA A 328 1.45 6.67 -21.02
C ALA A 328 0.18 5.82 -20.97
N ALA A 329 0.31 4.51 -20.73
CA ALA A 329 -0.82 3.60 -20.65
C ALA A 329 -1.75 3.96 -19.47
N HIS A 330 -1.19 4.40 -18.34
CA HIS A 330 -2.01 4.85 -17.21
C HIS A 330 -2.71 6.18 -17.51
N ARG A 331 -2.04 7.11 -18.16
CA ARG A 331 -2.68 8.36 -18.63
C ARG A 331 -3.84 8.07 -19.58
N GLU A 332 -3.65 7.20 -20.57
CA GLU A 332 -4.71 6.78 -21.48
C GLU A 332 -5.91 6.15 -20.76
N LYS A 333 -5.65 5.34 -19.72
CA LYS A 333 -6.72 4.80 -18.85
C LYS A 333 -7.51 5.92 -18.17
N VAL A 334 -6.83 6.93 -17.62
CA VAL A 334 -7.47 8.08 -16.96
C VAL A 334 -8.28 8.92 -17.97
N GLU A 335 -7.76 9.14 -19.17
CA GLU A 335 -8.46 9.84 -20.26
C GLU A 335 -9.74 9.09 -20.64
N ALA A 336 -9.65 7.79 -20.85
CA ALA A 336 -10.81 6.94 -21.17
C ALA A 336 -11.86 6.95 -20.04
N TYR A 337 -11.41 6.96 -18.80
CA TYR A 337 -12.29 7.05 -17.62
C TYR A 337 -13.06 8.38 -17.60
N VAL A 338 -12.40 9.52 -17.84
CA VAL A 338 -13.06 10.83 -17.93
C VAL A 338 -14.04 10.87 -19.11
N ALA A 339 -13.62 10.37 -20.28
CA ALA A 339 -14.48 10.33 -21.45
C ALA A 339 -15.75 9.49 -21.23
N ALA A 340 -15.66 8.36 -20.51
CA ALA A 340 -16.81 7.56 -20.14
C ALA A 340 -17.79 8.32 -19.25
N GLY A 341 -17.28 9.00 -18.22
CA GLY A 341 -18.14 9.83 -17.34
C GLY A 341 -18.88 10.93 -18.06
N LEU A 342 -18.22 11.62 -18.99
CA LEU A 342 -18.85 12.64 -19.82
C LEU A 342 -19.93 12.04 -20.72
N ALA A 343 -19.68 10.87 -21.31
CA ALA A 343 -20.67 10.16 -22.14
C ALA A 343 -21.88 9.68 -21.33
N GLU A 344 -21.68 9.40 -20.03
CA GLU A 344 -22.74 9.01 -19.10
C GLU A 344 -23.51 10.22 -18.51
N GLY A 345 -23.07 11.45 -18.79
CA GLY A 345 -23.78 12.68 -18.43
C GLY A 345 -23.15 13.49 -17.30
N ALA A 346 -21.95 13.13 -16.80
CA ALA A 346 -21.23 13.96 -15.84
C ALA A 346 -20.83 15.30 -16.44
N VAL A 347 -20.81 16.36 -15.64
CA VAL A 347 -20.48 17.72 -16.04
C VAL A 347 -19.02 18.03 -15.78
N LEU A 348 -18.23 18.30 -16.81
CA LEU A 348 -16.83 18.71 -16.65
C LEU A 348 -16.75 20.15 -16.13
N ARG A 349 -16.18 20.35 -14.95
CA ARG A 349 -15.98 21.66 -14.33
C ARG A 349 -14.56 22.22 -14.58
N CYS A 350 -13.54 21.35 -14.65
CA CYS A 350 -12.16 21.69 -15.02
C CYS A 350 -11.37 20.46 -15.43
N GLY A 351 -10.20 20.65 -16.04
CA GLY A 351 -9.31 19.60 -16.49
C GLY A 351 -9.83 18.86 -17.72
N GLY A 352 -9.73 17.54 -17.72
CA GLY A 352 -10.31 16.66 -18.75
C GLY A 352 -9.55 16.50 -20.04
N THR A 353 -8.46 17.27 -20.24
CA THR A 353 -7.63 17.23 -21.46
C THR A 353 -6.15 17.34 -21.09
N ARG A 354 -5.27 16.81 -21.94
CA ARG A 354 -3.81 16.93 -21.74
C ARG A 354 -3.38 18.39 -21.70
N PRO A 355 -2.38 18.74 -20.86
CA PRO A 355 -1.82 20.09 -20.88
C PRO A 355 -1.17 20.40 -22.22
N THR A 356 -1.26 21.66 -22.64
CA THR A 356 -0.67 22.16 -23.90
C THR A 356 0.67 22.84 -23.67
N ASP A 357 1.10 22.99 -22.44
CA ASP A 357 2.37 23.60 -22.07
C ASP A 357 3.53 22.79 -22.66
N PRO A 358 4.45 23.41 -23.43
CA PRO A 358 5.61 22.73 -23.99
C PRO A 358 6.52 22.07 -22.95
N GLU A 359 6.61 22.61 -21.74
CA GLU A 359 7.43 22.05 -20.64
C GLU A 359 6.87 20.74 -20.08
N LEU A 360 5.58 20.48 -20.27
CA LEU A 360 4.90 19.26 -19.79
C LEU A 360 4.69 18.21 -20.89
N ARG A 361 5.13 18.50 -22.14
CA ARG A 361 4.81 17.67 -23.33
C ARG A 361 5.38 16.26 -23.27
N ASP A 362 6.63 16.14 -22.79
CA ASP A 362 7.39 14.89 -22.83
C ASP A 362 7.06 13.96 -21.63
N GLY A 363 6.35 14.49 -20.61
CA GLY A 363 5.87 13.74 -19.46
C GLY A 363 4.43 13.24 -19.60
N PHE A 364 4.02 12.40 -18.65
CA PHE A 364 2.68 11.82 -18.65
C PHE A 364 1.69 12.65 -17.81
N TYR A 365 1.74 13.97 -17.92
CA TYR A 365 0.90 14.88 -17.14
C TYR A 365 -0.57 14.80 -17.53
N TYR A 366 -1.42 14.95 -16.51
CA TYR A 366 -2.86 15.10 -16.65
C TYR A 366 -3.37 16.06 -15.56
N PRO A 367 -4.14 17.10 -15.93
CA PRO A 367 -4.50 18.15 -14.96
C PRO A 367 -5.52 17.68 -13.95
N PRO A 368 -5.57 18.34 -12.78
CA PRO A 368 -6.68 18.20 -11.85
C PRO A 368 -8.02 18.32 -12.57
N THR A 369 -8.84 17.26 -12.47
CA THR A 369 -10.10 17.13 -13.21
C THR A 369 -11.25 16.96 -12.25
N VAL A 370 -12.30 17.76 -12.40
CA VAL A 370 -13.52 17.71 -11.59
C VAL A 370 -14.72 17.42 -12.48
N LEU A 371 -15.38 16.30 -12.18
CA LEU A 371 -16.65 15.88 -12.77
C LEU A 371 -17.77 16.10 -11.77
N ASP A 372 -18.73 16.93 -12.11
CA ASP A 372 -19.87 17.28 -11.27
C ASP A 372 -21.16 16.63 -11.78
N ASP A 373 -22.23 16.72 -11.00
CA ASP A 373 -23.54 16.11 -11.27
C ASP A 373 -23.43 14.59 -11.57
N CYS A 374 -22.53 13.93 -10.84
CA CYS A 374 -22.33 12.50 -11.00
C CYS A 374 -23.45 11.71 -10.31
N ALA A 375 -24.04 10.75 -11.03
CA ALA A 375 -25.07 9.85 -10.50
C ALA A 375 -24.47 8.51 -10.04
N PRO A 376 -25.03 7.84 -9.02
CA PRO A 376 -24.48 6.59 -8.45
C PRO A 376 -24.26 5.44 -9.44
N GLY A 377 -24.98 5.42 -10.56
CA GLY A 377 -24.85 4.41 -11.63
C GLY A 377 -23.68 4.61 -12.59
N MET A 378 -23.09 5.81 -12.62
CA MET A 378 -22.01 6.14 -13.55
C MET A 378 -20.73 5.35 -13.26
N SER A 379 -20.00 4.95 -14.30
CA SER A 379 -18.74 4.23 -14.20
C SER A 379 -17.70 5.03 -13.40
N VAL A 380 -17.65 6.34 -13.58
CA VAL A 380 -16.77 7.26 -12.85
C VAL A 380 -17.05 7.34 -11.33
N VAL A 381 -18.23 6.94 -10.88
CA VAL A 381 -18.59 6.82 -9.46
C VAL A 381 -18.23 5.42 -8.92
N ARG A 382 -18.34 4.39 -9.76
CA ARG A 382 -18.18 2.99 -9.38
C ARG A 382 -16.73 2.51 -9.42
N ASP A 383 -15.97 2.96 -10.43
CA ASP A 383 -14.63 2.46 -10.70
C ASP A 383 -13.55 3.39 -10.13
N GLU A 384 -12.39 2.81 -9.86
CA GLU A 384 -11.21 3.53 -9.43
C GLU A 384 -10.45 4.11 -10.64
N SER A 385 -10.32 5.44 -10.70
CA SER A 385 -9.52 6.11 -11.74
C SER A 385 -8.01 5.92 -11.51
N PHE A 386 -7.59 6.02 -10.26
CA PHE A 386 -6.19 6.08 -9.83
C PHE A 386 -5.42 7.22 -10.50
N GLY A 387 -6.09 8.36 -10.67
CA GLY A 387 -5.59 9.57 -11.32
C GLY A 387 -6.22 10.83 -10.72
N PRO A 388 -5.82 12.04 -11.17
CA PRO A 388 -6.27 13.31 -10.60
C PRO A 388 -7.71 13.66 -11.03
N VAL A 389 -8.66 12.77 -10.74
CA VAL A 389 -10.06 12.89 -11.15
C VAL A 389 -10.97 12.77 -9.93
N LEU A 390 -11.68 13.84 -9.63
CA LEU A 390 -12.67 13.94 -8.58
C LEU A 390 -14.08 13.86 -9.17
N THR A 391 -14.91 12.98 -8.63
CA THR A 391 -16.36 12.94 -8.92
C THR A 391 -17.13 13.59 -7.79
N VAL A 392 -18.13 14.40 -8.10
CA VAL A 392 -18.96 15.10 -7.13
C VAL A 392 -20.42 14.62 -7.25
N GLU A 393 -20.96 14.23 -6.12
CA GLU A 393 -22.35 13.80 -5.94
C GLU A 393 -23.02 14.68 -4.89
N ARG A 394 -24.34 14.85 -4.99
CA ARG A 394 -25.15 15.58 -4.01
C ARG A 394 -25.83 14.62 -3.04
N PHE A 395 -26.06 15.09 -1.82
CA PHE A 395 -26.94 14.41 -0.86
C PHE A 395 -27.73 15.42 -0.04
N ARG A 396 -28.88 15.00 0.47
CA ARG A 396 -29.83 15.86 1.21
C ARG A 396 -29.64 15.76 2.72
N ASP A 397 -29.46 14.55 3.23
CA ASP A 397 -29.43 14.26 4.66
C ASP A 397 -28.43 13.16 5.04
N GLU A 398 -28.26 12.93 6.34
CA GLU A 398 -27.30 11.97 6.90
C GLU A 398 -27.54 10.54 6.41
N GLU A 399 -28.81 10.13 6.25
CA GLU A 399 -29.15 8.78 5.80
C GLU A 399 -28.75 8.55 4.35
N GLU A 400 -29.02 9.50 3.48
CA GLU A 400 -28.61 9.45 2.08
C GLU A 400 -27.09 9.49 1.92
N ALA A 401 -26.39 10.35 2.68
CA ALA A 401 -24.92 10.41 2.67
C ALA A 401 -24.30 9.06 2.99
N VAL A 402 -24.76 8.39 4.05
CA VAL A 402 -24.27 7.07 4.45
C VAL A 402 -24.62 6.00 3.42
N ALA A 403 -25.84 6.05 2.85
CA ALA A 403 -26.26 5.11 1.84
C ALA A 403 -25.39 5.21 0.58
N LEU A 404 -25.20 6.42 0.06
CA LEU A 404 -24.32 6.69 -1.10
C LEU A 404 -22.89 6.28 -0.81
N ALA A 405 -22.33 6.69 0.32
CA ALA A 405 -20.93 6.38 0.67
C ALA A 405 -20.65 4.86 0.72
N ASN A 406 -21.62 4.08 1.18
CA ASN A 406 -21.50 2.63 1.26
C ASN A 406 -21.83 1.88 -0.06
N ASP A 407 -22.45 2.56 -1.04
CA ASP A 407 -22.84 1.98 -2.32
C ASP A 407 -21.63 1.87 -3.28
N THR A 408 -20.70 1.04 -2.90
CA THR A 408 -19.49 0.69 -3.66
C THR A 408 -19.02 -0.71 -3.29
N VAL A 409 -18.31 -1.38 -4.20
CA VAL A 409 -17.66 -2.67 -3.92
C VAL A 409 -16.41 -2.50 -3.04
N TYR A 410 -15.91 -1.29 -2.92
CA TYR A 410 -14.74 -0.93 -2.15
C TYR A 410 -15.06 -0.58 -0.69
N GLY A 411 -14.04 -0.50 0.14
CA GLY A 411 -14.13 -0.13 1.55
C GLY A 411 -12.75 0.07 2.16
N LEU A 412 -11.86 0.82 1.48
CA LEU A 412 -10.53 1.09 2.01
C LEU A 412 -10.59 2.20 3.06
N THR A 413 -11.00 3.40 2.64
CA THR A 413 -11.10 4.55 3.54
C THR A 413 -12.38 5.34 3.30
N GLY A 414 -12.66 6.33 4.17
CA GLY A 414 -13.68 7.35 4.02
C GLY A 414 -13.43 8.50 4.95
N ALA A 415 -14.06 9.66 4.67
CA ALA A 415 -14.00 10.81 5.55
C ALA A 415 -15.35 11.49 5.68
N VAL A 416 -15.55 12.23 6.80
CA VAL A 416 -16.73 13.02 7.08
C VAL A 416 -16.35 14.37 7.68
N TRP A 417 -16.90 15.43 7.13
CA TRP A 417 -16.68 16.81 7.51
C TRP A 417 -17.96 17.40 8.10
N SER A 418 -17.93 17.78 9.37
CA SER A 418 -19.02 18.41 10.09
C SER A 418 -18.50 19.06 11.36
N GLN A 419 -19.03 20.21 11.76
CA GLN A 419 -18.76 20.82 13.06
C GLN A 419 -19.54 20.15 14.20
N ASP A 420 -20.61 19.39 13.88
CA ASP A 420 -21.30 18.52 14.84
C ASP A 420 -20.50 17.22 15.05
N THR A 421 -19.74 17.18 16.15
CA THR A 421 -18.95 16.00 16.55
C THR A 421 -19.80 14.73 16.69
N GLY A 422 -21.04 14.85 17.14
CA GLY A 422 -21.97 13.73 17.26
C GLY A 422 -22.34 13.15 15.89
N ARG A 423 -22.58 14.01 14.90
CA ARG A 423 -22.81 13.62 13.51
C ARG A 423 -21.57 12.93 12.94
N GLY A 424 -20.39 13.55 13.09
CA GLY A 424 -19.13 12.97 12.62
C GLY A 424 -18.95 11.54 13.12
N GLN A 425 -19.15 11.28 14.42
CA GLN A 425 -19.04 9.95 15.02
C GLN A 425 -20.13 8.98 14.53
N ARG A 426 -21.39 9.42 14.42
CA ARG A 426 -22.49 8.56 13.93
C ARG A 426 -22.24 8.13 12.48
N VAL A 427 -21.87 9.06 11.62
CA VAL A 427 -21.57 8.75 10.20
C VAL A 427 -20.36 7.84 10.11
N ALA A 428 -19.25 8.18 10.77
CA ALA A 428 -18.04 7.36 10.75
C ALA A 428 -18.29 5.90 11.19
N SER A 429 -19.10 5.69 12.24
CA SER A 429 -19.44 4.35 12.73
C SER A 429 -20.30 3.52 11.74
N ARG A 430 -20.94 4.16 10.77
CA ARG A 430 -21.80 3.53 9.76
C ARG A 430 -21.10 3.31 8.42
N LEU A 431 -19.95 3.93 8.20
CA LEU A 431 -19.15 3.70 6.98
C LEU A 431 -18.46 2.33 7.04
N ARG A 432 -18.58 1.56 5.97
CA ARG A 432 -17.96 0.24 5.83
C ARG A 432 -16.59 0.38 5.15
N ALA A 433 -15.65 0.98 5.88
CA ALA A 433 -14.28 1.23 5.44
C ALA A 433 -13.29 0.85 6.56
N GLY A 434 -12.07 0.53 6.18
CA GLY A 434 -11.02 0.14 7.13
C GLY A 434 -10.50 1.32 7.96
N THR A 435 -10.41 2.51 7.35
CA THR A 435 -10.06 3.76 8.04
C THR A 435 -11.09 4.83 7.73
N VAL A 436 -11.53 5.55 8.75
CA VAL A 436 -12.46 6.69 8.59
C VAL A 436 -11.93 7.90 9.35
N TRP A 437 -11.81 9.03 8.65
CA TRP A 437 -11.40 10.30 9.24
C TRP A 437 -12.61 11.19 9.53
N ILE A 438 -12.50 12.00 10.58
CA ILE A 438 -13.47 13.04 10.94
C ILE A 438 -12.74 14.37 10.91
N ASN A 439 -13.13 15.27 10.02
CA ASN A 439 -12.50 16.57 9.78
C ASN A 439 -11.00 16.47 9.47
N ASP A 440 -10.61 15.42 8.75
CA ASP A 440 -9.24 15.15 8.31
C ASP A 440 -9.26 14.25 7.07
N PHE A 441 -8.10 14.08 6.39
CA PHE A 441 -7.90 13.13 5.30
C PHE A 441 -6.42 12.74 5.17
N HIS A 442 -6.12 11.48 4.89
CA HIS A 442 -4.82 10.84 4.69
C HIS A 442 -3.99 10.46 5.93
N PRO A 443 -4.02 11.13 7.10
CA PRO A 443 -3.09 10.74 8.17
C PRO A 443 -3.29 9.27 8.57
N TYR A 444 -2.15 8.60 8.78
CA TYR A 444 -2.07 7.27 9.35
C TYR A 444 -0.85 7.20 10.27
N VAL A 445 -0.79 6.18 11.09
CA VAL A 445 0.35 5.94 11.99
C VAL A 445 0.68 4.45 12.00
N PRO A 446 1.96 4.06 12.12
CA PRO A 446 2.33 2.65 12.12
C PRO A 446 1.78 1.85 13.32
N GLN A 447 1.27 2.53 14.36
CA GLN A 447 0.65 1.91 15.54
C GLN A 447 -0.80 1.46 15.33
N ALA A 448 -1.48 1.94 14.29
CA ALA A 448 -2.86 1.62 13.97
C ALA A 448 -2.94 0.75 12.71
N GLU A 449 -3.84 -0.21 12.72
CA GLU A 449 -4.07 -1.10 11.60
C GLU A 449 -4.50 -0.33 10.35
N TRP A 450 -3.93 -0.72 9.23
CA TRP A 450 -4.34 -0.29 7.90
C TRP A 450 -4.89 -1.47 7.12
N GLY A 451 -5.93 -1.25 6.32
CA GLY A 451 -6.46 -2.26 5.42
C GLY A 451 -7.92 -2.10 5.08
N GLY A 452 -8.30 -2.67 3.94
CA GLY A 452 -9.62 -2.53 3.38
C GLY A 452 -10.66 -3.51 3.95
N MET A 453 -11.93 -3.12 3.79
CA MET A 453 -13.09 -4.00 3.88
C MET A 453 -13.62 -4.31 2.48
N LYS A 454 -14.59 -5.20 2.39
CA LYS A 454 -15.22 -5.61 1.11
C LYS A 454 -14.17 -6.04 0.09
N GLN A 455 -14.14 -5.43 -1.11
CA GLN A 455 -13.18 -5.78 -2.17
C GLN A 455 -11.92 -4.89 -2.17
N SER A 456 -11.74 -4.05 -1.16
CA SER A 456 -10.50 -3.27 -0.99
C SER A 456 -9.39 -4.03 -0.29
N GLY A 457 -9.65 -5.21 0.27
CA GLY A 457 -8.57 -5.99 0.85
C GLY A 457 -9.03 -7.10 1.78
N PHE A 458 -8.03 -7.88 2.20
CA PHE A 458 -8.15 -8.98 3.14
C PHE A 458 -6.85 -9.05 3.95
N GLY A 459 -6.97 -9.17 5.27
CA GLY A 459 -5.84 -8.99 6.18
C GLY A 459 -5.67 -7.53 6.62
N ARG A 460 -4.60 -7.26 7.34
CA ARG A 460 -4.22 -5.90 7.78
C ARG A 460 -2.73 -5.69 7.66
N GLU A 461 -2.35 -4.45 7.38
CA GLU A 461 -0.99 -3.95 7.50
C GLU A 461 -0.91 -2.97 8.67
N LEU A 462 0.29 -2.68 9.15
CA LEU A 462 0.53 -1.84 10.31
C LEU A 462 -0.14 -2.35 11.60
N GLY A 463 0.03 -1.64 12.70
CA GLY A 463 -0.51 -2.03 13.99
C GLY A 463 -0.07 -3.42 14.47
N PRO A 464 -0.60 -3.88 15.59
CA PRO A 464 -0.37 -5.25 16.07
C PRO A 464 -0.90 -6.32 15.11
N ALA A 465 -2.02 -6.06 14.43
CA ALA A 465 -2.57 -7.02 13.47
C ALA A 465 -1.66 -7.20 12.25
N GLY A 466 -0.95 -6.13 11.80
CA GLY A 466 0.03 -6.24 10.72
C GLY A 466 1.18 -7.19 11.04
N LEU A 467 1.67 -7.22 12.30
CA LEU A 467 2.65 -8.22 12.73
C LEU A 467 2.04 -9.62 12.77
N ALA A 468 0.80 -9.74 13.28
CA ALA A 468 0.09 -11.01 13.41
C ALA A 468 -0.19 -11.69 12.05
N GLU A 469 -0.31 -10.92 10.95
CA GLU A 469 -0.43 -11.49 9.60
C GLU A 469 0.76 -12.38 9.23
N TYR A 470 1.95 -12.07 9.71
CA TYR A 470 3.18 -12.79 9.44
C TYR A 470 3.51 -13.87 10.48
N GLN A 471 2.54 -14.22 11.34
CA GLN A 471 2.68 -15.18 12.40
C GLN A 471 1.59 -16.25 12.34
N GLU A 472 1.92 -17.45 12.88
CA GLU A 472 0.96 -18.52 13.15
C GLU A 472 0.85 -18.74 14.66
N ALA A 473 -0.38 -18.77 15.16
CA ALA A 473 -0.64 -19.02 16.57
C ALA A 473 -0.67 -20.53 16.85
N LYS A 474 0.21 -21.02 17.72
CA LYS A 474 0.27 -22.41 18.16
C LYS A 474 -0.12 -22.54 19.62
N HIS A 475 -1.12 -23.35 19.91
CA HIS A 475 -1.49 -23.69 21.27
C HIS A 475 -0.67 -24.90 21.77
N VAL A 476 0.13 -24.67 22.82
CA VAL A 476 0.93 -25.71 23.48
C VAL A 476 0.27 -26.04 24.81
N TRP A 477 -0.17 -27.29 24.94
CA TRP A 477 -0.78 -27.82 26.15
C TRP A 477 0.15 -28.85 26.77
N ARG A 478 0.55 -28.65 28.03
CA ARG A 478 1.41 -29.57 28.77
C ARG A 478 0.69 -30.05 30.03
N ASN A 479 0.41 -31.34 30.10
CA ASN A 479 -0.01 -31.97 31.34
C ASN A 479 1.23 -32.18 32.24
N LEU A 480 1.21 -31.60 33.44
CA LEU A 480 2.33 -31.60 34.38
C LEU A 480 2.36 -32.92 35.23
N SER A 481 1.26 -33.66 35.26
CA SER A 481 1.14 -34.91 36.03
C SER A 481 0.26 -35.90 35.25
N PRO A 482 0.73 -36.44 34.12
CA PRO A 482 -0.07 -37.33 33.30
C PRO A 482 -0.39 -38.65 34.04
N SER A 483 -1.63 -39.06 33.96
CA SER A 483 -2.11 -40.34 34.48
C SER A 483 -3.01 -41.02 33.45
N PRO A 484 -3.16 -42.36 33.53
CA PRO A 484 -4.07 -43.09 32.64
C PRO A 484 -5.51 -42.57 32.80
N GLN A 485 -6.16 -42.27 31.67
CA GLN A 485 -7.56 -41.79 31.66
C GLN A 485 -8.60 -42.91 31.77
N GLY A 486 -8.20 -44.14 31.48
CA GLY A 486 -9.08 -45.32 31.62
C GLY A 486 -10.25 -45.41 30.62
N TRP A 487 -10.21 -44.64 29.51
CA TRP A 487 -11.31 -44.65 28.52
C TRP A 487 -11.46 -46.00 27.78
N PHE A 488 -10.39 -46.77 27.68
CA PHE A 488 -10.37 -47.99 26.87
C PHE A 488 -9.91 -49.22 27.68
N GLY A 489 -9.95 -49.15 28.98
CA GLY A 489 -9.60 -50.26 29.91
C GLY A 489 -8.33 -50.08 30.68
#